data_b6b5f2d68f4b8b9e7b0da6e0d05dee87
#
_entry.id   b6b5f2d68f4b8b9e7b0da6e0d05dee87
#
_cell.length_a   1.000
_cell.length_b   1.000
_cell.length_c   1.000
_cell.angle_alpha   90.00
_cell.angle_beta   90.00
_cell.angle_gamma   90.00
#
_symmetry.space_group_name_H-M   'P 1'
#
loop_
_entity.id
_entity.type
_entity.pdbx_description
1 polymer ?
#
loop_
_entity_poly.entity_id
_entity_poly.type
_entity_poly.pdbx_seq_one_letter_code
_entity_poly.pdbx_strand_id
1 'polypeptide(L)'
;MKRFMKAWSKYLQIEEKISHFLKVKSITILEYAVALIYIWYGLLKLFGVSPVQELVIESTNWILPEGFVVVLGLWEILIGVFLCIKSLRRYGIWLFIPQVLGTFLPLITNPEDCFVKFPFVLTLEGHYIFKNLILVAAVLVIASTLYKRKAS
;
A
#
# COMPACT_ATOMS: atom_id res chain seq x y z
N MET A 1 -32.13 -35.80 -4.11
CA MET A 1 -32.01 -35.14 -2.81
C MET A 1 -30.73 -35.47 -2.07
N LYS A 2 -30.38 -36.75 -1.80
CA LYS A 2 -29.14 -37.16 -1.08
C LYS A 2 -27.82 -36.70 -1.74
N ARG A 3 -27.71 -36.68 -3.07
CA ARG A 3 -26.52 -36.19 -3.80
C ARG A 3 -26.30 -34.68 -3.63
N PHE A 4 -27.38 -33.90 -3.65
CA PHE A 4 -27.32 -32.46 -3.43
C PHE A 4 -26.88 -32.12 -1.99
N MET A 5 -27.44 -32.80 -0.99
CA MET A 5 -27.07 -32.62 0.40
C MET A 5 -25.59 -32.97 0.66
N LYS A 6 -25.07 -34.02 0.00
CA LYS A 6 -23.64 -34.39 0.11
C LYS A 6 -22.70 -33.35 -0.54
N ALA A 7 -23.11 -32.78 -1.68
CA ALA A 7 -22.36 -31.72 -2.33
C ALA A 7 -22.36 -30.43 -1.48
N TRP A 8 -23.52 -30.09 -0.91
CA TRP A 8 -23.68 -28.93 -0.02
C TRP A 8 -22.84 -29.04 1.25
N SER A 9 -22.84 -30.21 1.91
CA SER A 9 -22.02 -30.42 3.10
C SER A 9 -20.51 -30.32 2.80
N LYS A 10 -20.08 -30.82 1.63
CA LYS A 10 -18.69 -30.68 1.20
C LYS A 10 -18.31 -29.23 0.93
N TYR A 11 -19.21 -28.45 0.34
CA TYR A 11 -19.03 -27.00 0.12
C TYR A 11 -18.84 -26.28 1.44
N LEU A 12 -19.72 -26.50 2.42
CA LEU A 12 -19.62 -25.88 3.76
C LEU A 12 -18.31 -26.23 4.48
N GLN A 13 -17.83 -27.47 4.36
CA GLN A 13 -16.55 -27.86 4.94
C GLN A 13 -15.36 -27.16 4.29
N ILE A 14 -15.40 -26.92 2.98
CA ILE A 14 -14.37 -26.16 2.25
C ILE A 14 -14.41 -24.69 2.69
N GLU A 15 -15.58 -24.10 2.74
CA GLU A 15 -15.79 -22.72 3.18
C GLU A 15 -15.26 -22.51 4.61
N GLU A 16 -15.56 -23.41 5.53
CA GLU A 16 -15.08 -23.37 6.92
C GLU A 16 -13.54 -23.42 6.99
N LYS A 17 -12.92 -24.33 6.22
CA LYS A 17 -11.44 -24.42 6.14
C LYS A 17 -10.80 -23.15 5.60
N ILE A 18 -11.38 -22.57 4.53
CA ILE A 18 -10.90 -21.30 3.93
C ILE A 18 -11.06 -20.17 4.94
N SER A 19 -12.23 -20.07 5.58
CA SER A 19 -12.51 -19.04 6.58
C SER A 19 -11.54 -19.11 7.76
N HIS A 20 -11.27 -20.32 8.26
CA HIS A 20 -10.30 -20.54 9.32
C HIS A 20 -8.88 -20.15 8.89
N PHE A 21 -8.45 -20.52 7.68
CA PHE A 21 -7.16 -20.14 7.14
C PHE A 21 -7.04 -18.62 7.01
N LEU A 22 -8.06 -17.95 6.48
CA LEU A 22 -8.09 -16.49 6.34
C LEU A 22 -8.06 -15.79 7.70
N LYS A 23 -8.80 -16.27 8.70
CA LYS A 23 -8.73 -15.72 10.06
C LYS A 23 -7.31 -15.67 10.62
N VAL A 24 -6.51 -16.69 10.34
CA VAL A 24 -5.14 -16.82 10.88
C VAL A 24 -4.10 -16.09 10.04
N LYS A 25 -4.28 -16.07 8.70
CA LYS A 25 -3.23 -15.64 7.77
C LYS A 25 -3.49 -14.32 7.07
N SER A 26 -4.71 -13.78 7.08
CA SER A 26 -5.08 -12.57 6.32
C SER A 26 -4.18 -11.37 6.62
N ILE A 27 -3.85 -11.14 7.88
CA ILE A 27 -2.97 -10.02 8.26
C ILE A 27 -1.56 -10.24 7.71
N THR A 28 -1.03 -11.44 7.79
CA THR A 28 0.30 -11.75 7.25
C THR A 28 0.33 -11.60 5.73
N ILE A 29 -0.72 -12.05 5.04
CA ILE A 29 -0.85 -11.86 3.58
C ILE A 29 -0.91 -10.37 3.25
N LEU A 30 -1.69 -9.59 3.99
CA LEU A 30 -1.80 -8.15 3.80
C LEU A 30 -0.45 -7.45 3.99
N GLU A 31 0.30 -7.82 5.03
CA GLU A 31 1.65 -7.29 5.31
C GLU A 31 2.60 -7.52 4.13
N TYR A 32 2.69 -8.76 3.64
CA TYR A 32 3.56 -9.08 2.50
C TYR A 32 3.08 -8.44 1.20
N ALA A 33 1.77 -8.29 0.98
CA ALA A 33 1.24 -7.62 -0.19
C ALA A 33 1.62 -6.13 -0.21
N VAL A 34 1.44 -5.43 0.92
CA VAL A 34 1.85 -4.03 1.05
C VAL A 34 3.38 -3.89 0.90
N ALA A 35 4.15 -4.75 1.56
CA ALA A 35 5.61 -4.75 1.47
C ALA A 35 6.10 -4.94 0.02
N LEU A 36 5.51 -5.89 -0.72
CA LEU A 36 5.83 -6.15 -2.12
C LEU A 36 5.57 -4.92 -2.98
N ILE A 37 4.43 -4.24 -2.81
CA ILE A 37 4.08 -3.02 -3.56
C ILE A 37 5.12 -1.93 -3.29
N TYR A 38 5.51 -1.72 -2.04
CA TYR A 38 6.48 -0.70 -1.66
C TYR A 38 7.88 -0.99 -2.21
N ILE A 39 8.36 -2.23 -2.11
CA ILE A 39 9.65 -2.63 -2.69
C ILE A 39 9.60 -2.46 -4.21
N TRP A 40 8.54 -2.91 -4.85
CA TRP A 40 8.37 -2.82 -6.30
C TRP A 40 8.40 -1.37 -6.80
N TYR A 41 7.61 -0.48 -6.20
CA TYR A 41 7.58 0.92 -6.61
C TYR A 41 8.87 1.67 -6.30
N GLY A 42 9.51 1.34 -5.19
CA GLY A 42 10.83 1.88 -4.88
C GLY A 42 11.89 1.46 -5.90
N LEU A 43 11.90 0.21 -6.32
CA LEU A 43 12.80 -0.28 -7.38
C LEU A 43 12.55 0.43 -8.72
N LEU A 44 11.30 0.62 -9.13
CA LEU A 44 10.98 1.35 -10.37
C LEU A 44 11.54 2.77 -10.37
N LYS A 45 11.51 3.46 -9.21
CA LYS A 45 12.11 4.80 -9.05
C LYS A 45 13.64 4.76 -9.14
N LEU A 46 14.29 3.75 -8.55
CA LEU A 46 15.74 3.60 -8.62
C LEU A 46 16.22 3.34 -10.05
N PHE A 47 15.44 2.58 -10.84
CA PHE A 47 15.78 2.30 -12.25
C PHE A 47 15.31 3.39 -13.21
N GLY A 48 14.66 4.45 -12.74
CA GLY A 48 14.19 5.56 -13.58
C GLY A 48 13.07 5.18 -14.54
N VAL A 49 12.32 4.10 -14.25
CA VAL A 49 11.22 3.60 -15.09
C VAL A 49 9.84 3.73 -14.41
N SER A 50 9.76 4.56 -13.39
CA SER A 50 8.49 4.81 -12.69
C SER A 50 7.54 5.62 -13.55
N PRO A 51 6.30 5.17 -13.79
CA PRO A 51 5.32 5.89 -14.61
C PRO A 51 4.86 7.21 -13.99
N VAL A 52 5.08 7.42 -12.69
CA VAL A 52 4.72 8.66 -11.97
C VAL A 52 5.94 9.51 -11.62
N GLN A 53 7.09 9.27 -12.25
CA GLN A 53 8.34 9.95 -11.92
C GLN A 53 8.25 11.46 -12.22
N GLU A 54 7.73 11.83 -13.38
CA GLU A 54 7.57 13.23 -13.79
C GLU A 54 6.65 13.97 -12.83
N LEU A 55 5.51 13.38 -12.48
CA LEU A 55 4.58 13.98 -11.51
C LEU A 55 5.22 14.23 -10.14
N VAL A 56 6.08 13.30 -9.67
CA VAL A 56 6.82 13.47 -8.40
C VAL A 56 7.80 14.61 -8.52
N ILE A 57 8.55 14.71 -9.61
CA ILE A 57 9.51 15.78 -9.86
C ILE A 57 8.78 17.12 -9.89
N GLU A 58 7.74 17.27 -10.69
CA GLU A 58 6.99 18.52 -10.84
C GLU A 58 6.35 18.98 -9.53
N SER A 59 5.76 18.08 -8.77
CA SER A 59 5.12 18.40 -7.49
C SER A 59 6.09 18.74 -6.36
N THR A 60 7.38 18.36 -6.49
CA THR A 60 8.40 18.59 -5.45
C THR A 60 9.51 19.54 -5.86
N ASN A 61 9.65 19.89 -7.13
CA ASN A 61 10.75 20.67 -7.71
C ASN A 61 10.97 22.04 -7.05
N TRP A 62 9.92 22.63 -6.49
CA TRP A 62 9.99 23.93 -5.78
C TRP A 62 10.66 23.84 -4.40
N ILE A 63 10.83 22.63 -3.81
CA ILE A 63 11.48 22.40 -2.50
C ILE A 63 12.67 21.45 -2.62
N LEU A 64 12.60 20.44 -3.48
CA LEU A 64 13.50 19.30 -3.49
C LEU A 64 14.16 19.15 -4.88
N PRO A 65 15.46 18.78 -4.94
CA PRO A 65 16.14 18.58 -6.21
C PRO A 65 15.61 17.31 -6.93
N GLU A 66 15.79 17.23 -8.26
CA GLU A 66 15.36 16.09 -9.09
C GLU A 66 15.85 14.73 -8.56
N GLY A 67 17.04 14.69 -7.96
CA GLY A 67 17.59 13.47 -7.32
C GLY A 67 16.77 12.93 -6.14
N PHE A 68 15.80 13.69 -5.64
CA PHE A 68 14.94 13.26 -4.53
C PHE A 68 14.13 12.01 -4.87
N VAL A 69 13.81 11.78 -6.15
CA VAL A 69 13.10 10.55 -6.58
C VAL A 69 13.85 9.29 -6.20
N VAL A 70 15.18 9.30 -6.28
CA VAL A 70 16.02 8.17 -5.87
C VAL A 70 15.95 7.96 -4.36
N VAL A 71 16.01 9.04 -3.59
CA VAL A 71 15.86 9.00 -2.11
C VAL A 71 14.48 8.47 -1.73
N LEU A 72 13.44 8.91 -2.43
CA LEU A 72 12.08 8.43 -2.23
C LEU A 72 11.96 6.92 -2.56
N GLY A 73 12.60 6.47 -3.64
CA GLY A 73 12.66 5.05 -4.00
C GLY A 73 13.32 4.19 -2.92
N LEU A 74 14.46 4.64 -2.38
CA LEU A 74 15.13 3.97 -1.24
C LEU A 74 14.24 3.95 0.00
N TRP A 75 13.56 5.04 0.30
CA TRP A 75 12.62 5.13 1.42
C TRP A 75 11.47 4.12 1.28
N GLU A 76 10.89 4.02 0.09
CA GLU A 76 9.84 3.03 -0.18
C GLU A 76 10.33 1.59 0.00
N ILE A 77 11.54 1.26 -0.50
CA ILE A 77 12.14 -0.07 -0.29
C ILE A 77 12.32 -0.35 1.22
N LEU A 78 12.81 0.64 1.97
CA LEU A 78 13.00 0.52 3.42
C LEU A 78 11.67 0.24 4.14
N ILE A 79 10.60 0.94 3.79
CA ILE A 79 9.25 0.68 4.32
C ILE A 79 8.85 -0.77 4.05
N GLY A 80 8.98 -1.24 2.80
CA GLY A 80 8.62 -2.61 2.43
C GLY A 80 9.43 -3.66 3.17
N VAL A 81 10.76 -3.50 3.25
CA VAL A 81 11.64 -4.41 4.00
C VAL A 81 11.30 -4.44 5.49
N PHE A 82 11.06 -3.28 6.10
CA PHE A 82 10.71 -3.21 7.52
C PHE A 82 9.35 -3.83 7.83
N LEU A 83 8.38 -3.75 6.92
CA LEU A 83 7.10 -4.43 7.07
C LEU A 83 7.25 -5.97 7.03
N CYS A 84 8.18 -6.50 6.26
CA CYS A 84 8.46 -7.95 6.21
C CYS A 84 9.07 -8.47 7.52
N ILE A 85 9.83 -7.64 8.23
CA ILE A 85 10.58 -8.06 9.43
C ILE A 85 9.74 -7.73 10.68
N LYS A 86 9.28 -8.77 11.38
CA LYS A 86 8.38 -8.61 12.55
C LYS A 86 8.90 -7.64 13.62
N SER A 87 10.21 -7.62 13.88
CA SER A 87 10.83 -6.72 14.87
C SER A 87 10.90 -5.26 14.40
N LEU A 88 11.00 -5.04 13.09
CA LEU A 88 11.13 -3.71 12.46
C LEU A 88 9.80 -3.14 11.95
N ARG A 89 8.72 -3.92 11.95
CA ARG A 89 7.41 -3.53 11.43
C ARG A 89 6.91 -2.20 11.97
N ARG A 90 7.10 -1.93 13.26
CA ARG A 90 6.73 -0.66 13.87
C ARG A 90 7.42 0.53 13.19
N TYR A 91 8.70 0.40 12.89
CA TYR A 91 9.46 1.44 12.20
C TYR A 91 9.01 1.60 10.75
N GLY A 92 8.68 0.50 10.07
CA GLY A 92 8.10 0.54 8.72
C GLY A 92 6.80 1.34 8.68
N ILE A 93 5.91 1.17 9.67
CA ILE A 93 4.67 1.95 9.79
C ILE A 93 4.97 3.44 10.05
N TRP A 94 5.93 3.76 10.90
CA TRP A 94 6.32 5.14 11.15
C TRP A 94 6.92 5.82 9.92
N LEU A 95 7.71 5.11 9.12
CA LEU A 95 8.25 5.62 7.85
C LEU A 95 7.17 5.77 6.78
N PHE A 96 6.14 4.91 6.81
CA PHE A 96 5.02 4.96 5.87
C PHE A 96 4.20 6.26 6.01
N ILE A 97 3.95 6.74 7.24
CA ILE A 97 3.05 7.88 7.48
C ILE A 97 3.49 9.14 6.71
N PRO A 98 4.71 9.67 6.88
CA PRO A 98 5.13 10.87 6.14
C PRO A 98 5.25 10.61 4.63
N GLN A 99 5.65 9.41 4.22
CA GLN A 99 5.75 9.06 2.81
C GLN A 99 4.38 9.07 2.13
N VAL A 100 3.37 8.44 2.72
CA VAL A 100 2.02 8.41 2.13
C VAL A 100 1.36 9.79 2.12
N LEU A 101 1.61 10.63 3.11
CA LEU A 101 1.14 12.02 3.09
C LEU A 101 1.75 12.78 1.91
N GLY A 102 3.04 12.58 1.64
CA GLY A 102 3.72 13.14 0.47
C GLY A 102 3.13 12.67 -0.86
N THR A 103 2.63 11.44 -0.95
CA THR A 103 2.00 10.96 -2.21
C THR A 103 0.68 11.65 -2.55
N PHE A 104 0.03 12.32 -1.60
CA PHE A 104 -1.17 13.13 -1.86
C PHE A 104 -0.85 14.58 -2.20
N LEU A 105 0.41 15.01 -2.10
CA LEU A 105 0.83 16.39 -2.39
C LEU A 105 0.43 16.85 -3.79
N PRO A 106 0.61 16.07 -4.87
CA PRO A 106 0.25 16.48 -6.23
C PRO A 106 -1.23 16.85 -6.40
N LEU A 107 -2.15 16.28 -5.61
CA LEU A 107 -3.56 16.67 -5.67
C LEU A 107 -3.80 18.14 -5.30
N ILE A 108 -2.84 18.75 -4.60
CA ILE A 108 -2.92 20.14 -4.14
C ILE A 108 -2.01 21.04 -4.97
N THR A 109 -0.79 20.56 -5.29
CA THR A 109 0.21 21.37 -6.00
C THR A 109 0.00 21.39 -7.52
N ASN A 110 -0.45 20.27 -8.09
CA ASN A 110 -0.62 20.07 -9.53
C ASN A 110 -2.00 19.46 -9.82
N PRO A 111 -3.11 20.12 -9.47
CA PRO A 111 -4.46 19.58 -9.64
C PRO A 111 -4.82 19.35 -11.11
N GLU A 112 -4.26 20.11 -12.05
CA GLU A 112 -4.45 19.94 -13.49
C GLU A 112 -3.94 18.59 -14.01
N ASP A 113 -2.85 18.05 -13.43
CA ASP A 113 -2.30 16.75 -13.80
C ASP A 113 -3.07 15.60 -13.14
N CYS A 114 -3.76 15.88 -12.04
CA CYS A 114 -4.51 14.90 -11.27
C CYS A 114 -5.98 14.79 -11.62
N PHE A 115 -6.58 15.86 -12.18
CA PHE A 115 -8.01 15.93 -12.48
C PHE A 115 -8.28 16.38 -13.91
N VAL A 116 -9.06 15.58 -14.64
CA VAL A 116 -9.66 16.01 -15.93
C VAL A 116 -10.78 17.02 -15.67
N LYS A 117 -11.56 16.80 -14.60
CA LYS A 117 -12.61 17.71 -14.15
C LYS A 117 -12.68 17.68 -12.61
N PHE A 118 -12.18 18.75 -12.01
CA PHE A 118 -12.17 18.88 -10.55
C PHE A 118 -13.59 18.93 -9.97
N PRO A 119 -13.85 18.30 -8.81
CA PRO A 119 -12.97 17.41 -8.05
C PRO A 119 -13.22 15.91 -8.33
N PHE A 120 -14.03 15.54 -9.30
CA PHE A 120 -14.57 14.18 -9.40
C PHE A 120 -13.94 13.32 -10.50
N VAL A 121 -13.47 13.90 -11.59
CA VAL A 121 -12.95 13.14 -12.74
C VAL A 121 -11.43 13.17 -12.71
N LEU A 122 -10.83 12.04 -12.31
CA LEU A 122 -9.38 11.89 -12.18
C LEU A 122 -8.72 11.54 -13.52
N THR A 123 -7.48 11.98 -13.70
CA THR A 123 -6.55 11.47 -14.73
C THR A 123 -6.04 10.07 -14.32
N LEU A 124 -5.19 9.46 -15.14
CA LEU A 124 -4.48 8.23 -14.76
C LEU A 124 -3.61 8.48 -13.52
N GLU A 125 -2.88 9.56 -13.47
CA GLU A 125 -2.03 9.99 -12.37
C GLU A 125 -2.87 10.17 -11.09
N GLY A 126 -4.00 10.86 -11.19
CA GLY A 126 -4.93 11.04 -10.09
C GLY A 126 -5.45 9.69 -9.54
N HIS A 127 -5.77 8.72 -10.41
CA HIS A 127 -6.15 7.38 -10.00
C HIS A 127 -5.02 6.65 -9.27
N TYR A 128 -3.76 6.81 -9.71
CA TYR A 128 -2.59 6.24 -9.01
C TYR A 128 -2.43 6.79 -7.60
N ILE A 129 -2.72 8.06 -7.39
CA ILE A 129 -2.68 8.68 -6.05
C ILE A 129 -3.85 8.17 -5.20
N PHE A 130 -5.07 8.18 -5.75
CA PHE A 130 -6.28 7.82 -5.00
C PHE A 130 -6.27 6.37 -4.49
N LYS A 131 -5.69 5.42 -5.26
CA LYS A 131 -5.56 4.03 -4.80
C LYS A 131 -4.71 3.87 -3.53
N ASN A 132 -3.86 4.86 -3.19
CA ASN A 132 -3.07 4.83 -1.96
C ASN A 132 -3.94 4.89 -0.70
N LEU A 133 -5.22 5.31 -0.79
CA LEU A 133 -6.19 5.18 0.31
C LEU A 133 -6.35 3.73 0.77
N ILE A 134 -6.27 2.76 -0.16
CA ILE A 134 -6.34 1.33 0.17
C ILE A 134 -5.08 0.93 0.95
N LEU A 135 -3.90 1.44 0.57
CA LEU A 135 -2.65 1.18 1.29
C LEU A 135 -2.69 1.77 2.70
N VAL A 136 -3.24 2.98 2.85
CA VAL A 136 -3.47 3.60 4.18
C VAL A 136 -4.34 2.70 5.04
N ALA A 137 -5.49 2.27 4.53
CA ALA A 137 -6.40 1.38 5.26
C ALA A 137 -5.72 0.05 5.63
N ALA A 138 -4.94 -0.54 4.71
CA ALA A 138 -4.19 -1.77 4.94
C ALA A 138 -3.17 -1.60 6.06
N VAL A 139 -2.37 -0.51 6.04
CA VAL A 139 -1.35 -0.24 7.06
C VAL A 139 -2.00 0.06 8.42
N LEU A 140 -3.16 0.72 8.47
CA LEU A 140 -3.92 0.92 9.71
C LEU A 140 -4.37 -0.42 10.33
N VAL A 141 -4.83 -1.36 9.50
CA VAL A 141 -5.17 -2.73 9.94
C VAL A 141 -3.93 -3.43 10.49
N ILE A 142 -2.79 -3.35 9.80
CA ILE A 142 -1.52 -3.92 10.27
C ILE A 142 -1.10 -3.27 11.60
N ALA A 143 -1.18 -1.96 11.72
CA ALA A 143 -0.83 -1.21 12.92
C ALA A 143 -1.69 -1.62 14.13
N SER A 144 -2.99 -1.86 13.93
CA SER A 144 -3.89 -2.30 14.99
C SER A 144 -3.48 -3.63 15.64
N THR A 145 -2.76 -4.48 14.90
CA THR A 145 -2.29 -5.78 15.41
C THR A 145 -1.08 -5.67 16.33
N LEU A 146 -0.30 -4.58 16.22
CA LEU A 146 0.87 -4.36 17.10
C LEU A 146 0.47 -4.08 18.56
N TYR A 147 -0.67 -3.44 18.77
CA TYR A 147 -1.17 -3.11 20.12
C TYR A 147 -1.71 -4.31 20.88
N LYS A 148 -2.36 -5.25 20.20
CA LYS A 148 -2.93 -6.45 20.85
C LYS A 148 -1.87 -7.39 21.44
N ARG A 149 -0.63 -7.29 21.01
CA ARG A 149 0.48 -8.14 21.48
C ARG A 149 1.08 -7.73 22.83
N LYS A 150 0.82 -6.50 23.33
CA LYS A 150 1.28 -6.04 24.65
C LYS A 150 0.30 -6.32 25.79
N ALA A 151 -0.92 -6.74 25.46
CA ALA A 151 -1.98 -6.99 26.44
C ALA A 151 -2.21 -8.49 26.74
N SER A 152 -1.39 -9.39 26.18
CA SER A 152 -1.31 -10.82 26.49
C SER A 152 -0.02 -11.14 27.18
#